data_a3c02d4f0bccf9e82e3e222772db3f69
#
_entry.id   a3c02d4f0bccf9e82e3e222772db3f69
#
_cell.length_a   1.000
_cell.length_b   1.000
_cell.length_c   1.000
_cell.angle_alpha   90.00
_cell.angle_beta   90.00
_cell.angle_gamma   90.00
#
_symmetry.space_group_name_H-M   'P 1'
#
loop_
_entity.id
_entity.type
_entity.pdbx_description
1 polymer ?
#
loop_
_entity_poly.entity_id
_entity_poly.type
_entity_poly.pdbx_seq_one_letter_code
_entity_poly.pdbx_strand_id
1 'polypeptide(L)'
;MNRGGVFVTTPRSEGAERMPESDDGQERGIRIKGWEIKSRHSSIASAATIEQFEEALQTSTLPELLFSEAGVDLKHVASQVHFTFTALEALKDWRAHPLPPIQVTVAQDWQRERMQDIRELGVKKMETDWTFTTPYAGTVFREGCAPEANVWRDTQVGIDRELLMRRDPILFYDEFDLYESELDDHGMCNLTIKMRVMPTCWYVLMRYWLRVDNVVIRCNDTRLFCAFGDDGAPARVVREVKHCETRLDTARMGLKASIDAHSNPDQTAQFFESIAPQGMTLFKQQEVVL
;
A
#
# COMPACT_ATOMS: atom_id res chain seq x y z
N MET A 1 11.84 14.65 -7.54
CA MET A 1 11.11 15.80 -8.12
C MET A 1 9.82 15.97 -7.36
N ASN A 2 9.66 17.08 -6.67
CA ASN A 2 8.51 17.36 -5.81
C ASN A 2 7.25 17.52 -6.68
N ARG A 3 6.35 16.53 -6.71
CA ARG A 3 5.03 16.67 -7.36
C ARG A 3 4.12 17.43 -6.39
N GLY A 4 4.12 18.76 -6.54
CA GLY A 4 3.24 19.64 -5.79
C GLY A 4 1.78 19.24 -5.97
N GLY A 5 1.11 18.96 -4.86
CA GLY A 5 -0.32 18.67 -4.84
C GLY A 5 -1.12 19.84 -5.42
N VAL A 6 -1.98 19.53 -6.37
CA VAL A 6 -2.89 20.51 -6.97
C VAL A 6 -3.95 20.87 -5.94
N PHE A 7 -3.89 22.11 -5.43
CA PHE A 7 -4.94 22.66 -4.59
C PHE A 7 -6.17 22.98 -5.45
N VAL A 8 -7.19 22.14 -5.38
CA VAL A 8 -8.50 22.49 -5.89
C VAL A 8 -9.24 23.23 -4.77
N THR A 9 -9.47 24.53 -4.93
CA THR A 9 -10.37 25.30 -4.07
C THR A 9 -11.80 24.82 -4.29
N THR A 10 -12.30 23.98 -3.40
CA THR A 10 -13.62 23.35 -3.49
C THR A 10 -14.67 24.13 -2.69
N PRO A 11 -15.93 24.19 -3.14
CA PRO A 11 -17.02 24.78 -2.38
C PRO A 11 -17.18 24.04 -1.03
N ARG A 12 -17.48 24.81 0.03
CA ARG A 12 -17.77 24.26 1.36
C ARG A 12 -18.95 23.30 1.23
N SER A 13 -18.68 21.98 1.32
CA SER A 13 -19.75 21.02 1.54
C SER A 13 -20.19 21.10 3.00
N GLU A 14 -21.50 21.11 3.25
CA GLU A 14 -22.04 21.12 4.61
C GLU A 14 -21.45 19.95 5.41
N GLY A 15 -20.79 20.27 6.55
CA GLY A 15 -20.26 19.27 7.49
C GLY A 15 -18.85 18.76 7.25
N ALA A 16 -18.10 19.34 6.29
CA ALA A 16 -16.67 19.04 6.13
C ALA A 16 -15.81 20.19 6.65
N GLU A 17 -14.85 19.91 7.53
CA GLU A 17 -13.92 20.86 8.10
C GLU A 17 -12.48 20.41 7.86
N ARG A 18 -11.64 21.26 7.26
CA ARG A 18 -10.21 21.02 7.17
C ARG A 18 -9.58 21.13 8.56
N MET A 19 -8.77 20.18 8.91
CA MET A 19 -7.95 20.23 10.12
C MET A 19 -6.77 21.17 9.88
N PRO A 20 -6.28 21.85 10.94
CA PRO A 20 -5.04 22.61 10.84
C PRO A 20 -3.90 21.70 10.42
N GLU A 21 -3.04 22.21 9.54
CA GLU A 21 -1.79 21.53 9.20
C GLU A 21 -0.86 21.51 10.41
N SER A 22 -0.01 20.50 10.50
CA SER A 22 1.05 20.45 11.54
C SER A 22 2.06 21.59 11.34
N ASP A 23 2.78 21.94 12.38
CA ASP A 23 3.78 23.03 12.36
C ASP A 23 4.89 22.78 11.31
N ASP A 24 5.20 21.51 11.03
CA ASP A 24 6.15 21.08 9.99
C ASP A 24 5.54 21.00 8.57
N GLY A 25 4.22 21.24 8.44
CA GLY A 25 3.48 21.18 7.16
C GLY A 25 3.36 19.77 6.58
N GLN A 26 3.73 18.73 7.31
CA GLN A 26 3.75 17.34 6.82
C GLN A 26 2.44 16.61 7.07
N GLU A 27 1.69 16.96 8.13
CA GLU A 27 0.39 16.37 8.43
C GLU A 27 -0.75 17.27 7.96
N ARG A 28 -1.71 16.67 7.27
CA ARG A 28 -2.93 17.31 6.78
C ARG A 28 -4.14 16.45 7.09
N GLY A 29 -5.31 17.03 7.20
CA GLY A 29 -6.49 16.24 7.49
C GLY A 29 -7.82 16.92 7.24
N ILE A 30 -8.88 16.14 7.39
CA ILE A 30 -10.27 16.58 7.25
C ILE A 30 -11.15 15.88 8.29
N ARG A 31 -12.10 16.63 8.87
CA ARG A 31 -13.22 16.09 9.64
C ARG A 31 -14.48 16.09 8.79
N ILE A 32 -15.14 14.95 8.73
CA ILE A 32 -16.38 14.81 7.96
C ILE A 32 -17.22 13.65 8.48
N LYS A 33 -18.54 13.89 8.69
CA LYS A 33 -19.49 12.83 9.02
C LYS A 33 -19.04 11.87 10.16
N GLY A 34 -18.45 12.42 11.21
CA GLY A 34 -17.95 11.66 12.36
C GLY A 34 -16.60 10.97 12.17
N TRP A 35 -15.92 11.24 11.06
CA TRP A 35 -14.56 10.80 10.79
C TRP A 35 -13.54 11.93 10.99
N GLU A 36 -12.40 11.58 11.57
CA GLU A 36 -11.16 12.35 11.51
C GLU A 36 -10.21 11.58 10.61
N ILE A 37 -9.81 12.17 9.50
CA ILE A 37 -8.97 11.55 8.48
C ILE A 37 -7.72 12.40 8.33
N LYS A 38 -6.56 11.78 8.52
CA LYS A 38 -5.26 12.44 8.47
C LYS A 38 -4.31 11.68 7.55
N SER A 39 -3.47 12.43 6.88
CA SER A 39 -2.29 11.91 6.19
C SER A 39 -1.05 12.65 6.63
N ARG A 40 0.05 11.94 6.73
CA ARG A 40 1.35 12.48 7.02
C ARG A 40 2.33 12.11 5.93
N HIS A 41 3.02 13.09 5.40
CA HIS A 41 4.17 12.89 4.54
C HIS A 41 5.44 12.77 5.38
N SER A 42 6.48 12.19 4.79
CA SER A 42 7.79 12.09 5.41
C SER A 42 8.86 12.31 4.36
N SER A 43 9.98 12.86 4.79
CA SER A 43 11.22 12.74 4.01
C SER A 43 11.76 11.30 4.09
N ILE A 44 12.75 10.98 3.27
CA ILE A 44 13.49 9.72 3.36
C ILE A 44 14.07 9.60 4.78
N ALA A 45 13.98 8.42 5.36
CA ALA A 45 14.41 8.12 6.71
C ALA A 45 15.90 8.46 6.92
N SER A 46 16.20 9.05 8.07
CA SER A 46 17.58 9.32 8.48
C SER A 46 18.28 8.01 8.89
N ALA A 47 19.62 8.02 8.94
CA ALA A 47 20.40 6.86 9.41
C ALA A 47 19.93 6.39 10.80
N ALA A 48 19.67 7.32 11.74
CA ALA A 48 19.16 6.96 13.07
C ALA A 48 17.78 6.31 13.04
N THR A 49 16.91 6.73 12.11
CA THR A 49 15.59 6.12 11.93
C THR A 49 15.71 4.74 11.29
N ILE A 50 16.64 4.56 10.36
CA ILE A 50 16.95 3.25 9.77
C ILE A 50 17.39 2.27 10.84
N GLU A 51 18.33 2.65 11.74
CA GLU A 51 18.77 1.83 12.87
C GLU A 51 17.59 1.39 13.77
N GLN A 52 16.64 2.30 14.04
CA GLN A 52 15.42 1.96 14.78
C GLN A 52 14.54 0.92 14.08
N PHE A 53 14.40 1.02 12.76
CA PHE A 53 13.66 0.03 11.96
C PHE A 53 14.39 -1.32 11.93
N GLU A 54 15.71 -1.32 11.77
CA GLU A 54 16.55 -2.54 11.83
C GLU A 54 16.38 -3.26 13.16
N GLU A 55 16.41 -2.51 14.27
CA GLU A 55 16.19 -3.06 15.61
C GLU A 55 14.76 -3.60 15.78
N ALA A 56 13.75 -2.81 15.41
CA ALA A 56 12.34 -3.19 15.54
C ALA A 56 11.97 -4.41 14.67
N LEU A 57 12.57 -4.54 13.50
CA LEU A 57 12.32 -5.62 12.55
C LEU A 57 13.32 -6.77 12.66
N GLN A 58 14.38 -6.60 13.48
CA GLN A 58 15.47 -7.57 13.64
C GLN A 58 16.09 -8.00 12.30
N THR A 59 16.34 -7.04 11.41
CA THR A 59 16.92 -7.25 10.09
C THR A 59 17.72 -6.02 9.66
N SER A 60 18.84 -6.22 8.97
CA SER A 60 19.60 -5.15 8.32
C SER A 60 19.19 -4.95 6.85
N THR A 61 18.21 -5.69 6.37
CA THR A 61 17.71 -5.57 4.99
C THR A 61 16.44 -4.74 5.03
N LEU A 62 16.49 -3.53 4.52
CA LEU A 62 15.36 -2.59 4.39
C LEU A 62 15.28 -2.05 2.96
N PRO A 63 14.10 -1.57 2.53
CA PRO A 63 13.97 -0.85 1.25
C PRO A 63 14.90 0.36 1.20
N GLU A 64 15.44 0.67 0.03
CA GLU A 64 16.40 1.77 -0.19
C GLU A 64 15.83 3.14 0.16
N LEU A 65 14.57 3.37 -0.20
CA LEU A 65 13.85 4.59 0.15
C LEU A 65 12.75 4.25 1.14
N LEU A 66 12.93 4.62 2.39
CA LEU A 66 11.96 4.41 3.47
C LEU A 66 11.40 5.75 3.92
N PHE A 67 10.07 5.91 3.86
CA PHE A 67 9.35 7.09 4.33
C PHE A 67 8.71 6.77 5.69
N SER A 68 9.54 6.74 6.70
CA SER A 68 9.25 6.10 8.00
C SER A 68 8.06 6.69 8.76
N GLU A 69 7.85 8.00 8.66
CA GLU A 69 6.76 8.71 9.34
C GLU A 69 5.55 8.94 8.42
N ALA A 70 5.66 8.55 7.14
CA ALA A 70 4.53 8.63 6.22
C ALA A 70 3.43 7.65 6.63
N GLY A 71 2.18 8.09 6.51
CA GLY A 71 1.06 7.24 6.88
C GLY A 71 -0.30 7.90 6.74
N VAL A 72 -1.32 7.09 6.94
CA VAL A 72 -2.72 7.51 7.03
C VAL A 72 -3.31 7.03 8.33
N ASP A 73 -4.10 7.89 8.98
CA ASP A 73 -4.96 7.55 10.11
C ASP A 73 -6.40 7.96 9.80
N LEU A 74 -7.33 7.01 9.92
CA LEU A 74 -8.76 7.25 9.78
C LEU A 74 -9.44 6.82 11.08
N LYS A 75 -9.89 7.79 11.86
CA LYS A 75 -10.57 7.58 13.13
C LYS A 75 -12.07 7.84 13.00
N HIS A 76 -12.89 6.86 13.37
CA HIS A 76 -14.31 7.07 13.56
C HIS A 76 -14.59 7.48 15.01
N VAL A 77 -14.99 8.74 15.21
CA VAL A 77 -15.05 9.37 16.53
C VAL A 77 -16.03 8.67 17.48
N ALA A 78 -17.19 8.24 16.98
CA ALA A 78 -18.22 7.64 17.82
C ALA A 78 -17.85 6.23 18.30
N SER A 79 -17.25 5.39 17.44
CA SER A 79 -16.87 4.01 17.80
C SER A 79 -15.44 3.88 18.32
N GLN A 80 -14.64 4.94 18.23
CA GLN A 80 -13.21 4.95 18.57
C GLN A 80 -12.38 3.89 17.81
N VAL A 81 -12.84 3.52 16.60
CA VAL A 81 -12.11 2.61 15.73
C VAL A 81 -11.19 3.41 14.83
N HIS A 82 -9.94 2.95 14.72
CA HIS A 82 -8.91 3.50 13.87
C HIS A 82 -8.50 2.51 12.79
N PHE A 83 -8.23 3.04 11.61
CA PHE A 83 -7.57 2.32 10.51
C PHE A 83 -6.28 3.08 10.19
N THR A 84 -5.15 2.41 10.30
CA THR A 84 -3.85 3.04 10.07
C THR A 84 -3.04 2.29 9.01
N PHE A 85 -2.21 3.04 8.30
CA PHE A 85 -1.29 2.51 7.30
C PHE A 85 0.07 3.15 7.51
N THR A 86 1.09 2.35 7.82
CA THR A 86 2.46 2.82 8.06
C THR A 86 3.49 1.87 7.45
N ALA A 87 4.68 2.40 7.15
CA ALA A 87 5.79 1.61 6.64
C ALA A 87 6.22 0.51 7.63
N LEU A 88 6.30 0.83 8.93
CA LEU A 88 6.74 -0.11 9.95
C LEU A 88 5.83 -1.34 10.03
N GLU A 89 4.51 -1.14 10.08
CA GLU A 89 3.57 -2.26 10.16
C GLU A 89 3.60 -3.11 8.87
N ALA A 90 3.72 -2.47 7.70
CA ALA A 90 3.86 -3.18 6.44
C ALA A 90 5.12 -4.05 6.39
N LEU A 91 6.24 -3.54 6.92
CA LEU A 91 7.51 -4.28 6.98
C LEU A 91 7.52 -5.34 8.09
N LYS A 92 6.79 -5.17 9.20
CA LYS A 92 6.56 -6.24 10.19
C LYS A 92 5.84 -7.42 9.55
N ASP A 93 4.77 -7.17 8.80
CA ASP A 93 4.01 -8.21 8.11
C ASP A 93 4.85 -8.91 7.03
N TRP A 94 5.68 -8.16 6.28
CA TRP A 94 6.64 -8.74 5.35
C TRP A 94 7.61 -9.68 6.08
N ARG A 95 8.15 -9.27 7.21
CA ARG A 95 9.13 -10.06 7.98
C ARG A 95 8.51 -11.31 8.60
N ALA A 96 7.25 -11.24 9.00
CA ALA A 96 6.53 -12.35 9.60
C ALA A 96 6.00 -13.37 8.58
N HIS A 97 5.90 -13.00 7.30
CA HIS A 97 5.31 -13.82 6.26
C HIS A 97 6.40 -14.43 5.36
N PRO A 98 6.75 -15.72 5.52
CA PRO A 98 7.73 -16.38 4.67
C PRO A 98 7.13 -16.62 3.29
N LEU A 99 7.44 -15.77 2.32
CA LEU A 99 7.13 -16.01 0.92
C LEU A 99 8.24 -16.85 0.28
N PRO A 100 7.91 -17.73 -0.67
CA PRO A 100 8.94 -18.44 -1.41
C PRO A 100 9.82 -17.43 -2.16
N PRO A 101 11.15 -17.54 -2.05
CA PRO A 101 12.04 -16.57 -2.68
C PRO A 101 11.86 -16.60 -4.20
N ILE A 102 11.74 -15.40 -4.80
CA ILE A 102 11.78 -15.25 -6.24
C ILE A 102 13.20 -15.57 -6.69
N GLN A 103 13.36 -16.62 -7.52
CA GLN A 103 14.65 -17.01 -8.04
C GLN A 103 15.01 -16.15 -9.24
N VAL A 104 16.03 -15.32 -9.10
CA VAL A 104 16.66 -14.61 -10.21
C VAL A 104 17.77 -15.48 -10.77
N THR A 105 17.74 -15.75 -12.06
CA THR A 105 18.83 -16.44 -12.73
C THR A 105 19.98 -15.47 -12.86
N VAL A 106 20.99 -15.63 -12.03
CA VAL A 106 22.24 -14.89 -12.17
C VAL A 106 22.83 -15.24 -13.54
N ALA A 107 23.25 -14.22 -14.29
CA ALA A 107 23.85 -14.42 -15.61
C ALA A 107 24.97 -15.47 -15.53
N GLN A 108 24.93 -16.48 -16.42
CA GLN A 108 25.87 -17.63 -16.37
C GLN A 108 27.35 -17.19 -16.41
N ASP A 109 27.62 -16.05 -17.04
CA ASP A 109 28.95 -15.48 -17.12
C ASP A 109 29.42 -14.92 -15.77
N TRP A 110 28.54 -14.24 -15.05
CA TRP A 110 28.80 -13.75 -13.69
C TRP A 110 29.00 -14.90 -12.69
N GLN A 111 28.24 -15.99 -12.81
CA GLN A 111 28.42 -17.20 -12.00
C GLN A 111 29.78 -17.87 -12.25
N ARG A 112 30.23 -17.91 -13.51
CA ARG A 112 31.53 -18.51 -13.86
C ARG A 112 32.71 -17.73 -13.30
N GLU A 113 32.66 -16.40 -13.37
CA GLU A 113 33.73 -15.52 -12.91
C GLU A 113 33.85 -15.49 -11.37
N ARG A 114 32.75 -15.69 -10.66
CA ARG A 114 32.71 -15.56 -9.19
C ARG A 114 32.42 -16.87 -8.43
N MET A 115 32.36 -18.02 -9.12
CA MET A 115 32.12 -19.31 -8.46
C MET A 115 33.14 -19.62 -7.36
N GLN A 116 34.36 -19.12 -7.48
CA GLN A 116 35.41 -19.32 -6.49
C GLN A 116 35.18 -18.44 -5.25
N ASP A 117 34.86 -17.16 -5.45
CA ASP A 117 34.55 -16.22 -4.37
C ASP A 117 33.27 -16.60 -3.61
N ILE A 118 32.25 -17.09 -4.32
CA ILE A 118 30.97 -17.56 -3.74
C ILE A 118 31.20 -18.78 -2.84
N ARG A 119 32.12 -19.69 -3.19
CA ARG A 119 32.47 -20.85 -2.36
C ARG A 119 33.28 -20.47 -1.13
N GLU A 120 34.16 -19.48 -1.24
CA GLU A 120 35.03 -19.02 -0.14
C GLU A 120 34.31 -18.11 0.84
N LEU A 121 33.39 -17.26 0.39
CA LEU A 121 32.66 -16.30 1.21
C LEU A 121 31.38 -16.86 1.84
N GLY A 122 30.99 -18.09 1.48
CA GLY A 122 29.77 -18.72 2.01
C GLY A 122 28.54 -17.85 1.78
N VAL A 123 28.03 -17.81 0.56
CA VAL A 123 26.80 -17.06 0.23
C VAL A 123 25.69 -17.50 1.19
N LYS A 124 25.34 -16.66 2.16
CA LYS A 124 24.19 -16.86 3.02
C LYS A 124 22.95 -16.82 2.13
N LYS A 125 22.22 -17.94 2.09
CA LYS A 125 20.89 -17.96 1.49
C LYS A 125 20.06 -16.93 2.24
N MET A 126 19.51 -15.95 1.52
CA MET A 126 18.64 -14.96 2.12
C MET A 126 17.43 -15.70 2.74
N GLU A 127 17.24 -15.54 4.03
CA GLU A 127 16.14 -16.19 4.77
C GLU A 127 14.80 -15.47 4.56
N THR A 128 14.83 -14.31 3.91
CA THR A 128 13.67 -13.44 3.70
C THR A 128 13.49 -13.10 2.24
N ASP A 129 12.28 -12.78 1.86
CA ASP A 129 11.94 -12.29 0.52
C ASP A 129 12.59 -10.92 0.29
N TRP A 130 13.60 -10.86 -0.58
CA TRP A 130 14.33 -9.63 -0.91
C TRP A 130 13.51 -8.62 -1.72
N THR A 131 12.28 -8.98 -2.13
CA THR A 131 11.39 -8.09 -2.88
C THR A 131 10.50 -7.24 -1.98
N PHE A 132 10.59 -7.38 -0.66
CA PHE A 132 9.76 -6.67 0.32
C PHE A 132 8.26 -6.85 0.10
N THR A 133 7.82 -7.95 -0.53
CA THR A 133 6.40 -8.23 -0.74
C THR A 133 5.71 -8.44 0.60
N THR A 134 4.71 -7.63 0.89
CA THR A 134 3.97 -7.69 2.14
C THR A 134 2.51 -8.11 1.95
N PRO A 135 1.94 -8.96 2.84
CA PRO A 135 0.52 -9.23 2.91
C PRO A 135 -0.25 -8.16 3.70
N TYR A 136 0.43 -7.10 4.15
CA TYR A 136 -0.16 -6.04 4.95
C TYR A 136 -1.40 -5.46 4.28
N ALA A 137 -2.45 -5.31 5.06
CA ALA A 137 -3.75 -4.84 4.57
C ALA A 137 -4.35 -3.76 5.50
N GLY A 138 -3.46 -2.98 6.14
CA GLY A 138 -3.83 -1.96 7.11
C GLY A 138 -4.04 -2.51 8.52
N THR A 139 -3.70 -1.71 9.50
CA THR A 139 -3.89 -2.01 10.92
C THR A 139 -5.21 -1.42 11.39
N VAL A 140 -5.98 -2.18 12.16
CA VAL A 140 -7.22 -1.70 12.78
C VAL A 140 -7.16 -1.94 14.28
N PHE A 141 -7.56 -0.93 15.04
CA PHE A 141 -7.65 -1.03 16.49
C PHE A 141 -8.77 -0.13 17.03
N ARG A 142 -9.22 -0.41 18.26
CA ARG A 142 -10.17 0.44 18.99
C ARG A 142 -9.49 0.96 20.24
N GLU A 143 -9.57 2.26 20.47
CA GLU A 143 -9.01 2.87 21.68
C GLU A 143 -9.59 2.23 22.95
N GLY A 144 -8.71 1.94 23.92
CA GLY A 144 -9.11 1.33 25.21
C GLY A 144 -9.39 -0.18 25.17
N CYS A 145 -9.28 -0.83 24.01
CA CYS A 145 -9.36 -2.29 23.87
C CYS A 145 -8.00 -2.90 23.60
N ALA A 146 -7.79 -4.14 24.07
CA ALA A 146 -6.64 -4.91 23.61
C ALA A 146 -6.74 -5.08 22.09
N PRO A 147 -5.62 -5.12 21.35
CA PRO A 147 -5.65 -5.34 19.92
C PRO A 147 -6.32 -6.70 19.65
N GLU A 148 -7.60 -6.65 19.30
CA GLU A 148 -8.34 -7.85 18.95
C GLU A 148 -7.87 -8.33 17.59
N ALA A 149 -7.34 -9.53 17.55
CA ALA A 149 -6.73 -10.14 16.37
C ALA A 149 -7.71 -10.30 15.18
N ASN A 150 -8.99 -9.94 15.30
CA ASN A 150 -9.95 -10.18 14.23
C ASN A 150 -11.20 -9.25 14.27
N VAL A 151 -10.99 -7.97 14.06
CA VAL A 151 -12.10 -6.99 13.91
C VAL A 151 -12.82 -7.18 12.56
N TRP A 152 -12.10 -7.73 11.57
CA TRP A 152 -12.61 -7.96 10.23
C TRP A 152 -13.47 -9.22 10.15
N ARG A 153 -14.63 -9.11 9.53
CA ARG A 153 -15.52 -10.25 9.21
C ARG A 153 -15.59 -10.42 7.71
N ASP A 154 -15.59 -11.66 7.25
CA ASP A 154 -15.79 -11.94 5.83
C ASP A 154 -17.22 -11.54 5.42
N THR A 155 -17.34 -10.95 4.24
CA THR A 155 -18.58 -10.40 3.72
C THR A 155 -18.74 -10.65 2.23
N GLN A 156 -19.98 -10.59 1.74
CA GLN A 156 -20.27 -10.53 0.30
C GLN A 156 -20.53 -9.08 -0.17
N VAL A 157 -20.47 -8.13 0.75
CA VAL A 157 -20.64 -6.71 0.42
C VAL A 157 -19.36 -6.18 -0.19
N GLY A 158 -19.42 -5.80 -1.45
CA GLY A 158 -18.31 -5.16 -2.16
C GLY A 158 -18.30 -3.64 -1.98
N ILE A 159 -17.22 -3.03 -2.43
CA ILE A 159 -17.10 -1.58 -2.54
C ILE A 159 -18.12 -1.07 -3.56
N ASP A 160 -18.87 -0.04 -3.18
CA ASP A 160 -19.82 0.61 -4.09
C ASP A 160 -19.07 1.39 -5.18
N ARG A 161 -18.90 0.73 -6.32
CA ARG A 161 -18.18 1.29 -7.47
C ARG A 161 -18.98 2.39 -8.17
N GLU A 162 -20.31 2.34 -8.12
CA GLU A 162 -21.16 3.36 -8.73
C GLU A 162 -21.00 4.68 -7.95
N LEU A 163 -21.01 4.59 -6.62
CA LEU A 163 -20.75 5.76 -5.76
C LEU A 163 -19.35 6.34 -6.00
N LEU A 164 -18.32 5.48 -6.14
CA LEU A 164 -16.96 5.92 -6.42
C LEU A 164 -16.76 6.55 -7.81
N MET A 165 -17.57 6.18 -8.79
CA MET A 165 -17.50 6.72 -10.15
C MET A 165 -18.31 8.01 -10.33
N ARG A 166 -19.07 8.42 -9.33
CA ARG A 166 -19.79 9.70 -9.38
C ARG A 166 -18.80 10.85 -9.50
N ARG A 167 -19.22 11.90 -10.18
CA ARG A 167 -18.44 13.14 -10.33
C ARG A 167 -18.61 14.07 -9.11
N ASP A 168 -18.51 13.49 -7.92
CA ASP A 168 -18.55 14.26 -6.68
C ASP A 168 -17.24 15.06 -6.51
N PRO A 169 -17.26 16.25 -5.88
CA PRO A 169 -16.06 17.00 -5.59
C PRO A 169 -15.15 16.23 -4.64
N ILE A 170 -13.85 16.26 -4.90
CA ILE A 170 -12.86 15.71 -3.98
C ILE A 170 -12.57 16.77 -2.92
N LEU A 171 -12.95 16.49 -1.67
CA LEU A 171 -12.76 17.38 -0.52
C LEU A 171 -11.36 17.29 0.05
N PHE A 172 -10.78 16.07 0.01
CA PHE A 172 -9.42 15.79 0.45
C PHE A 172 -8.82 14.70 -0.45
N TYR A 173 -7.58 14.90 -0.85
CA TYR A 173 -6.80 13.93 -1.63
C TYR A 173 -5.36 13.92 -1.14
N ASP A 174 -4.80 12.72 -1.06
CA ASP A 174 -3.38 12.53 -0.83
C ASP A 174 -2.85 11.29 -1.53
N GLU A 175 -1.56 11.32 -1.89
CA GLU A 175 -0.83 10.22 -2.52
C GLU A 175 0.64 10.31 -2.13
N PHE A 176 1.20 9.21 -1.60
CA PHE A 176 2.60 9.10 -1.22
C PHE A 176 3.05 7.64 -1.11
N ASP A 177 4.36 7.44 -1.11
CA ASP A 177 4.96 6.14 -0.91
C ASP A 177 5.30 5.93 0.57
N LEU A 178 5.17 4.68 1.03
CA LEU A 178 5.66 4.23 2.33
C LEU A 178 7.10 3.72 2.21
N TYR A 179 7.40 3.03 1.12
CA TYR A 179 8.77 2.65 0.75
C TYR A 179 8.88 2.35 -0.75
N GLU A 180 10.11 2.39 -1.24
CA GLU A 180 10.51 2.04 -2.59
C GLU A 180 11.91 1.39 -2.58
N SER A 181 12.19 0.47 -3.51
CA SER A 181 13.51 -0.11 -3.70
C SER A 181 13.74 -0.50 -5.16
N GLU A 182 14.96 -0.26 -5.66
CA GLU A 182 15.43 -0.69 -6.98
C GLU A 182 15.88 -2.17 -6.99
N LEU A 183 15.83 -2.84 -5.84
CA LEU A 183 16.10 -4.28 -5.71
C LEU A 183 17.50 -4.66 -6.22
N ASP A 184 18.53 -3.90 -5.85
CA ASP A 184 19.91 -4.10 -6.29
C ASP A 184 20.01 -4.19 -7.83
N ASP A 185 19.37 -3.27 -8.56
CA ASP A 185 19.32 -3.22 -10.03
C ASP A 185 18.60 -4.41 -10.71
N HIS A 186 17.86 -5.23 -9.94
CA HIS A 186 17.14 -6.38 -10.50
C HIS A 186 15.67 -6.10 -10.82
N GLY A 187 15.23 -4.89 -10.58
CA GLY A 187 13.84 -4.49 -10.80
C GLY A 187 13.45 -3.32 -9.92
N MET A 188 12.20 -3.27 -9.52
CA MET A 188 11.66 -2.20 -8.69
C MET A 188 10.46 -2.68 -7.88
N CYS A 189 10.35 -2.23 -6.66
CA CYS A 189 9.11 -2.35 -5.89
C CYS A 189 8.76 -1.05 -5.19
N ASN A 190 7.49 -0.82 -4.95
CA ASN A 190 7.02 0.25 -4.10
C ASN A 190 5.73 -0.13 -3.36
N LEU A 191 5.51 0.52 -2.23
CA LEU A 191 4.26 0.48 -1.48
C LEU A 191 3.70 1.90 -1.40
N THR A 192 2.65 2.15 -2.17
CA THR A 192 2.03 3.48 -2.33
C THR A 192 0.67 3.54 -1.67
N ILE A 193 0.32 4.68 -1.09
CA ILE A 193 -1.04 4.97 -0.62
C ILE A 193 -1.62 6.09 -1.46
N LYS A 194 -2.89 5.91 -1.87
CA LYS A 194 -3.74 6.94 -2.49
C LYS A 194 -5.03 7.04 -1.71
N MET A 195 -5.39 8.24 -1.32
CA MET A 195 -6.60 8.48 -0.54
C MET A 195 -7.42 9.60 -1.13
N ARG A 196 -8.74 9.46 -1.09
CA ARG A 196 -9.68 10.53 -1.43
C ARG A 196 -10.90 10.51 -0.51
N VAL A 197 -11.36 11.70 -0.18
CA VAL A 197 -12.59 11.92 0.59
C VAL A 197 -13.53 12.76 -0.25
N MET A 198 -14.76 12.31 -0.41
CA MET A 198 -15.84 12.95 -1.11
C MET A 198 -16.99 13.26 -0.13
N PRO A 199 -18.01 14.04 -0.51
CA PRO A 199 -19.16 14.35 0.37
C PRO A 199 -19.93 13.13 0.86
N THR A 200 -19.87 12.01 0.12
CA THR A 200 -20.67 10.81 0.32
C THR A 200 -19.90 9.60 0.81
N CYS A 201 -18.57 9.61 0.69
CA CYS A 201 -17.72 8.48 1.08
C CYS A 201 -16.25 8.87 1.20
N TRP A 202 -15.45 7.99 1.80
CA TRP A 202 -14.01 8.02 1.66
C TRP A 202 -13.50 6.70 1.08
N TYR A 203 -12.33 6.76 0.44
CA TYR A 203 -11.68 5.63 -0.19
C TYR A 203 -10.16 5.71 -0.02
N VAL A 204 -9.55 4.58 0.35
CA VAL A 204 -8.10 4.39 0.43
C VAL A 204 -7.70 3.23 -0.44
N LEU A 205 -6.68 3.40 -1.24
CA LEU A 205 -5.97 2.35 -1.97
C LEU A 205 -4.53 2.30 -1.47
N MET A 206 -4.14 1.20 -0.86
CA MET A 206 -2.75 0.86 -0.66
C MET A 206 -2.38 -0.16 -1.74
N ARG A 207 -1.30 0.10 -2.48
CA ARG A 207 -0.80 -0.76 -3.56
C ARG A 207 0.65 -1.11 -3.32
N TYR A 208 0.92 -2.39 -3.20
CA TYR A 208 2.26 -2.92 -3.39
C TYR A 208 2.42 -3.33 -4.85
N TRP A 209 3.44 -2.80 -5.51
CA TRP A 209 3.79 -3.13 -6.89
C TRP A 209 5.23 -3.62 -6.95
N LEU A 210 5.45 -4.65 -7.77
CA LEU A 210 6.75 -5.28 -7.99
C LEU A 210 6.94 -5.56 -9.46
N ARG A 211 8.11 -5.27 -9.96
CA ARG A 211 8.65 -5.77 -11.21
C ARG A 211 10.05 -6.32 -10.94
N VAL A 212 10.23 -7.61 -11.18
CA VAL A 212 11.56 -8.23 -11.27
C VAL A 212 11.86 -8.46 -12.75
N ASP A 213 12.91 -7.85 -13.24
CA ASP A 213 13.21 -7.81 -14.67
C ASP A 213 13.39 -9.19 -15.27
N ASN A 214 12.69 -9.45 -16.36
CA ASN A 214 12.59 -10.73 -17.07
C ASN A 214 12.01 -11.91 -16.25
N VAL A 215 11.49 -11.68 -15.06
CA VAL A 215 10.98 -12.74 -14.16
C VAL A 215 9.50 -12.57 -13.89
N VAL A 216 9.10 -11.57 -13.14
CA VAL A 216 7.74 -11.46 -12.58
C VAL A 216 7.29 -10.02 -12.47
N ILE A 217 5.98 -9.83 -12.60
CA ILE A 217 5.29 -8.60 -12.23
C ILE A 217 4.18 -8.95 -11.25
N ARG A 218 4.05 -8.16 -10.18
CA ARG A 218 3.07 -8.37 -9.11
C ARG A 218 2.37 -7.05 -8.78
N CYS A 219 1.10 -7.13 -8.43
CA CYS A 219 0.32 -5.99 -7.97
C CYS A 219 -0.65 -6.46 -6.89
N ASN A 220 -0.44 -6.00 -5.66
CA ASN A 220 -1.29 -6.32 -4.53
C ASN A 220 -2.01 -5.05 -4.09
N ASP A 221 -3.32 -5.03 -4.22
CA ASP A 221 -4.16 -3.92 -3.82
C ASP A 221 -4.90 -4.24 -2.53
N THR A 222 -4.83 -3.34 -1.56
CA THR A 222 -5.76 -3.25 -0.43
C THR A 222 -6.60 -2.00 -0.60
N ARG A 223 -7.91 -2.16 -0.67
CA ARG A 223 -8.87 -1.07 -0.87
C ARG A 223 -9.78 -0.99 0.34
N LEU A 224 -9.84 0.17 1.00
CA LEU A 224 -10.80 0.47 2.05
C LEU A 224 -11.82 1.49 1.54
N PHE A 225 -13.07 1.28 1.91
CA PHE A 225 -14.17 2.14 1.51
C PHE A 225 -15.20 2.26 2.64
N CYS A 226 -15.68 3.48 2.84
CA CYS A 226 -16.81 3.75 3.71
C CYS A 226 -17.75 4.75 3.03
N ALA A 227 -18.99 4.33 2.78
CA ALA A 227 -20.05 5.25 2.44
C ALA A 227 -20.52 5.95 3.72
N PHE A 228 -20.70 7.26 3.66
CA PHE A 228 -21.36 8.00 4.75
C PHE A 228 -22.86 7.72 4.66
N GLY A 229 -23.38 6.95 5.62
CA GLY A 229 -24.80 6.66 5.70
C GLY A 229 -25.64 7.89 6.07
N ASP A 230 -26.93 7.80 5.81
CA ASP A 230 -27.89 8.72 6.38
C ASP A 230 -27.97 8.52 7.91
N ASP A 231 -28.34 9.59 8.63
CA ASP A 231 -28.36 9.64 10.09
C ASP A 231 -29.12 8.43 10.68
N GLY A 232 -28.39 7.53 11.34
CA GLY A 232 -28.94 6.40 12.10
C GLY A 232 -28.53 5.01 11.64
N ALA A 233 -27.92 4.82 10.49
CA ALA A 233 -27.34 3.53 10.12
C ALA A 233 -25.90 3.41 10.65
N PRO A 234 -25.49 2.23 11.19
CA PRO A 234 -24.11 2.03 11.62
C PRO A 234 -23.19 2.17 10.42
N ALA A 235 -22.13 2.97 10.57
CA ALA A 235 -21.12 3.10 9.54
C ALA A 235 -20.43 1.74 9.31
N ARG A 236 -20.14 1.44 8.06
CA ARG A 236 -19.50 0.18 7.65
C ARG A 236 -18.27 0.48 6.81
N VAL A 237 -17.14 -0.10 7.19
CA VAL A 237 -15.92 -0.08 6.38
C VAL A 237 -15.78 -1.41 5.67
N VAL A 238 -15.70 -1.37 4.34
CA VAL A 238 -15.47 -2.54 3.49
C VAL A 238 -14.00 -2.56 3.09
N ARG A 239 -13.36 -3.72 3.19
CA ARG A 239 -12.00 -3.97 2.72
C ARG A 239 -12.01 -5.01 1.61
N GLU A 240 -11.39 -4.69 0.49
CA GLU A 240 -11.09 -5.62 -0.59
C GLU A 240 -9.57 -5.79 -0.70
N VAL A 241 -9.10 -7.02 -0.64
CA VAL A 241 -7.68 -7.37 -0.82
C VAL A 241 -7.55 -8.22 -2.07
N LYS A 242 -6.70 -7.81 -3.01
CA LYS A 242 -6.47 -8.49 -4.28
C LYS A 242 -4.98 -8.66 -4.51
N HIS A 243 -4.55 -9.90 -4.74
CA HIS A 243 -3.17 -10.25 -5.06
C HIS A 243 -3.11 -10.78 -6.49
N CYS A 244 -2.33 -10.14 -7.34
CA CYS A 244 -2.14 -10.50 -8.73
C CYS A 244 -0.66 -10.67 -9.02
N GLU A 245 -0.32 -11.74 -9.70
CA GLU A 245 1.03 -12.04 -10.14
C GLU A 245 1.02 -12.71 -11.52
N THR A 246 1.99 -12.40 -12.35
CA THR A 246 2.25 -13.12 -13.60
C THR A 246 3.73 -13.01 -13.98
N ARG A 247 4.17 -13.93 -14.83
CA ARG A 247 5.51 -13.83 -15.42
C ARG A 247 5.61 -12.60 -16.33
N LEU A 248 6.74 -11.93 -16.30
CA LEU A 248 6.93 -10.70 -17.07
C LEU A 248 6.87 -10.91 -18.58
N ASP A 249 7.31 -12.07 -19.07
CA ASP A 249 7.18 -12.44 -20.50
C ASP A 249 5.72 -12.55 -20.93
N THR A 250 4.86 -13.14 -20.08
CA THR A 250 3.41 -13.23 -20.32
C THR A 250 2.77 -11.84 -20.30
N ALA A 251 3.17 -10.98 -19.36
CA ALA A 251 2.69 -9.61 -19.29
C ALA A 251 3.05 -8.82 -20.57
N ARG A 252 4.28 -8.97 -21.08
CA ARG A 252 4.72 -8.32 -22.33
C ARG A 252 3.92 -8.76 -23.55
N MET A 253 3.48 -10.01 -23.61
CA MET A 253 2.63 -10.48 -24.71
C MET A 253 1.20 -9.91 -24.63
N GLY A 254 0.67 -9.71 -23.44
CA GLY A 254 -0.67 -9.15 -23.20
C GLY A 254 -0.72 -7.62 -23.32
N LEU A 255 0.32 -6.96 -22.89
CA LEU A 255 0.49 -5.52 -22.99
C LEU A 255 1.12 -5.22 -24.35
N LYS A 256 0.33 -4.95 -25.35
CA LYS A 256 0.78 -4.43 -26.67
C LYS A 256 1.49 -3.07 -26.57
N ALA A 257 2.00 -2.72 -25.41
CA ALA A 257 2.48 -1.40 -25.08
C ALA A 257 4.00 -1.38 -24.90
N SER A 258 4.57 -0.22 -25.15
CA SER A 258 5.95 0.17 -24.92
C SER A 258 6.50 -0.34 -23.56
N ILE A 259 7.79 -0.43 -23.47
CA ILE A 259 8.54 -0.74 -22.23
C ILE A 259 8.03 0.06 -21.01
N ASP A 260 7.49 1.25 -21.22
CA ASP A 260 6.95 2.14 -20.18
C ASP A 260 5.70 1.60 -19.45
N ALA A 261 4.90 0.74 -20.09
CA ALA A 261 3.70 0.17 -19.45
C ALA A 261 4.02 -0.75 -18.27
N HIS A 262 5.19 -1.38 -18.27
CA HIS A 262 5.66 -2.24 -17.18
C HIS A 262 6.32 -1.46 -16.04
N SER A 263 6.50 -0.18 -16.20
CA SER A 263 7.06 0.73 -15.21
C SER A 263 6.01 1.56 -14.49
N ASN A 264 4.72 1.35 -14.82
CA ASN A 264 3.62 2.10 -14.25
C ASN A 264 2.69 1.19 -13.44
N PRO A 265 2.62 1.34 -12.11
CA PRO A 265 1.77 0.52 -11.24
C PRO A 265 0.28 0.56 -11.59
N ASP A 266 -0.25 1.70 -12.03
CA ASP A 266 -1.66 1.83 -12.39
C ASP A 266 -2.00 1.11 -13.70
N GLN A 267 -1.11 1.15 -14.68
CA GLN A 267 -1.27 0.38 -15.93
C GLN A 267 -1.14 -1.13 -15.67
N THR A 268 -0.24 -1.53 -14.80
CA THR A 268 -0.12 -2.93 -14.36
C THR A 268 -1.41 -3.42 -13.71
N ALA A 269 -2.02 -2.63 -12.85
CA ALA A 269 -3.29 -3.00 -12.22
C ALA A 269 -4.43 -3.13 -13.24
N GLN A 270 -4.52 -2.22 -14.20
CA GLN A 270 -5.49 -2.30 -15.30
C GLN A 270 -5.27 -3.55 -16.16
N PHE A 271 -4.01 -3.90 -16.43
CA PHE A 271 -3.69 -5.15 -17.14
C PHE A 271 -4.21 -6.36 -16.36
N PHE A 272 -3.94 -6.47 -15.07
CA PHE A 272 -4.45 -7.57 -14.25
C PHE A 272 -5.99 -7.62 -14.21
N GLU A 273 -6.66 -6.49 -14.23
CA GLU A 273 -8.13 -6.45 -14.36
C GLU A 273 -8.62 -6.98 -15.71
N SER A 274 -7.84 -6.78 -16.76
CA SER A 274 -8.19 -7.25 -18.11
C SER A 274 -8.00 -8.75 -18.35
N ILE A 275 -7.07 -9.39 -17.60
CA ILE A 275 -6.75 -10.83 -17.74
C ILE A 275 -7.38 -11.71 -16.65
N ALA A 276 -8.10 -11.12 -15.70
CA ALA A 276 -8.83 -11.90 -14.71
C ALA A 276 -9.85 -12.82 -15.42
N PRO A 277 -9.92 -14.12 -15.13
CA PRO A 277 -9.39 -14.84 -13.96
C PRO A 277 -8.15 -15.71 -14.23
N GLN A 278 -7.38 -15.48 -15.28
CA GLN A 278 -6.28 -16.35 -15.71
C GLN A 278 -4.96 -16.18 -14.92
N GLY A 279 -4.81 -15.11 -14.13
CA GLY A 279 -3.69 -14.92 -13.23
C GLY A 279 -3.96 -15.47 -11.83
N MET A 280 -2.92 -15.76 -11.03
CA MET A 280 -3.10 -16.06 -9.61
C MET A 280 -3.67 -14.81 -8.91
N THR A 281 -5.00 -14.78 -8.77
CA THR A 281 -5.70 -13.69 -8.12
C THR A 281 -6.33 -14.25 -6.86
N LEU A 282 -5.74 -13.94 -5.71
CA LEU A 282 -6.41 -14.15 -4.43
C LEU A 282 -7.28 -12.91 -4.18
N PHE A 283 -8.56 -13.12 -3.90
CA PHE A 283 -9.49 -12.05 -3.60
C PHE A 283 -10.15 -12.31 -2.27
N LYS A 284 -10.11 -11.32 -1.38
CA LYS A 284 -10.73 -11.38 -0.06
C LYS A 284 -11.56 -10.11 0.17
N GLN A 285 -12.81 -10.30 0.61
CA GLN A 285 -13.70 -9.21 1.02
C GLN A 285 -14.04 -9.32 2.49
N GLN A 286 -13.90 -8.23 3.20
CA GLN A 286 -14.14 -8.15 4.64
C GLN A 286 -14.82 -6.83 5.00
N GLU A 287 -15.48 -6.83 6.17
CA GLU A 287 -16.11 -5.62 6.70
C GLU A 287 -15.88 -5.44 8.19
N VAL A 288 -15.94 -4.20 8.63
CA VAL A 288 -16.08 -3.78 10.04
C VAL A 288 -17.33 -2.94 10.14
N VAL A 289 -18.21 -3.29 11.08
CA VAL A 289 -19.38 -2.48 11.47
C VAL A 289 -18.98 -1.66 12.69
N LEU A 290 -19.14 -0.34 12.63
CA LEU A 290 -18.67 0.64 13.61
C LEU A 290 -19.71 0.95 14.66
#